data_8b2e03a6a7e7f1360a71b786a18b2021
#
_entry.id   8b2e03a6a7e7f1360a71b786a18b2021
#
_cell.length_a   1.000
_cell.length_b   1.000
_cell.length_c   1.000
_cell.angle_alpha   90.00
_cell.angle_beta   90.00
_cell.angle_gamma   90.00
#
_symmetry.space_group_name_H-M   'P 1'
#
loop_
_entity.id
_entity.type
_entity.pdbx_description
1 polymer ?
#
loop_
_entity_poly.entity_id
_entity_poly.type
_entity_poly.pdbx_seq_one_letter_code
_entity_poly.pdbx_strand_id
1 'polypeptide(L)'
;MSIQMATSYDLEWINNQYDSIGFVRSDLKRDKVAIITYNNEYAGVGRLVQIDEDTLEMGGIYILPQYRGIQLAGELVSFLVETAKKLQVQHVYCLPIEELEYFYKKYGYTEVDTTKEIVHPIVLKNIIGV
;
A
#
# COMPACT_ATOMS: atom_id res chain seq x y z
N MET A 1 2.80 16.18 8.90
CA MET A 1 2.46 14.92 8.24
C MET A 1 0.99 14.61 8.47
N SER A 2 0.29 14.23 7.42
CA SER A 2 -1.13 13.86 7.51
C SER A 2 -1.39 12.67 6.61
N ILE A 3 -2.25 11.75 7.04
CA ILE A 3 -2.67 10.59 6.24
C ILE A 3 -4.18 10.60 6.16
N GLN A 4 -4.71 10.40 4.97
CA GLN A 4 -6.16 10.35 4.77
C GLN A 4 -6.50 9.43 3.61
N MET A 5 -7.75 8.95 3.61
CA MET A 5 -8.25 8.19 2.48
C MET A 5 -8.40 9.10 1.26
N ALA A 6 -8.01 8.57 0.10
CA ALA A 6 -8.09 9.31 -1.15
C ALA A 6 -9.53 9.57 -1.57
N THR A 7 -9.73 10.70 -2.21
CA THR A 7 -10.99 11.05 -2.86
C THR A 7 -10.79 11.13 -4.37
N SER A 8 -11.87 11.39 -5.10
CA SER A 8 -11.79 11.54 -6.55
C SER A 8 -10.85 12.67 -6.99
N TYR A 9 -10.65 13.69 -6.14
CA TYR A 9 -9.69 14.77 -6.41
C TYR A 9 -8.25 14.28 -6.47
N ASP A 10 -7.94 13.23 -5.73
CA ASP A 10 -6.57 12.71 -5.62
C ASP A 10 -6.24 11.71 -6.71
N LEU A 11 -7.25 11.16 -7.39
CA LEU A 11 -7.09 10.00 -8.25
C LEU A 11 -6.16 10.26 -9.44
N GLU A 12 -6.20 11.44 -10.03
CA GLU A 12 -5.31 11.78 -11.14
C GLU A 12 -3.86 11.75 -10.68
N TRP A 13 -3.56 12.37 -9.53
CA TRP A 13 -2.22 12.35 -8.97
C TRP A 13 -1.77 10.94 -8.66
N ILE A 14 -2.62 10.15 -8.03
CA ILE A 14 -2.34 8.76 -7.67
C ILE A 14 -1.95 7.96 -8.91
N ASN A 15 -2.77 8.02 -9.95
CA ASN A 15 -2.54 7.22 -11.15
C ASN A 15 -1.35 7.72 -11.97
N ASN A 16 -1.04 9.00 -11.91
CA ASN A 16 0.19 9.52 -12.51
C ASN A 16 1.42 8.92 -11.81
N GLN A 17 1.38 8.77 -10.49
CA GLN A 17 2.48 8.11 -9.77
C GLN A 17 2.59 6.65 -10.17
N TYR A 18 1.48 5.91 -10.17
CA TYR A 18 1.50 4.50 -10.54
C TYR A 18 1.92 4.28 -11.98
N ASP A 19 1.48 5.11 -12.91
CA ASP A 19 1.93 5.04 -14.30
C ASP A 19 3.45 5.22 -14.40
N SER A 20 4.02 6.16 -13.63
CA SER A 20 5.45 6.46 -13.67
C SER A 20 6.33 5.30 -13.20
N ILE A 21 5.80 4.41 -12.38
CA ILE A 21 6.54 3.26 -11.84
C ILE A 21 6.06 1.91 -12.41
N GLY A 22 5.18 1.94 -13.40
CA GLY A 22 4.70 0.74 -14.08
C GLY A 22 3.73 -0.10 -13.27
N PHE A 23 3.03 0.50 -12.30
CA PHE A 23 2.01 -0.18 -11.52
C PHE A 23 0.64 -0.07 -12.21
N VAL A 24 -0.24 -1.00 -11.87
CA VAL A 24 -1.63 -0.95 -12.32
C VAL A 24 -2.32 0.28 -11.71
N ARG A 25 -3.10 0.99 -12.51
CA ARG A 25 -3.86 2.14 -12.02
C ARG A 25 -4.87 1.74 -10.95
N SER A 26 -5.13 2.66 -10.03
CA SER A 26 -6.14 2.47 -9.00
C SER A 26 -7.53 2.87 -9.48
N ASP A 27 -8.52 2.17 -8.93
CA ASP A 27 -9.93 2.46 -9.08
C ASP A 27 -10.54 2.53 -7.68
N LEU A 28 -11.06 3.67 -7.29
CA LEU A 28 -11.58 3.89 -5.94
C LEU A 28 -12.82 3.06 -5.60
N LYS A 29 -13.46 2.45 -6.60
CA LYS A 29 -14.56 1.51 -6.35
C LYS A 29 -14.07 0.16 -5.85
N ARG A 30 -12.88 -0.24 -6.28
CA ARG A 30 -12.26 -1.52 -5.92
C ARG A 30 -11.23 -1.36 -4.81
N ASP A 31 -10.45 -0.28 -4.87
CA ASP A 31 -9.29 -0.09 -4.02
C ASP A 31 -9.60 0.90 -2.89
N LYS A 32 -9.04 0.64 -1.70
CA LYS A 32 -8.98 1.61 -0.62
C LYS A 32 -7.59 2.24 -0.68
N VAL A 33 -7.53 3.50 -1.09
CA VAL A 33 -6.26 4.18 -1.32
C VAL A 33 -6.05 5.23 -0.23
N ALA A 34 -4.87 5.24 0.36
CA ALA A 34 -4.47 6.24 1.35
C ALA A 34 -3.37 7.12 0.78
N ILE A 35 -3.41 8.38 1.13
CA ILE A 35 -2.41 9.37 0.75
C ILE A 35 -1.76 9.91 2.01
N ILE A 36 -0.45 10.06 1.97
CA ILE A 36 0.29 10.76 3.00
C ILE A 36 0.81 12.08 2.44
N THR A 37 0.62 13.15 3.21
CA THR A 37 1.14 14.47 2.88
C THR A 37 2.21 14.87 3.88
N TYR A 38 3.14 15.69 3.44
CA TYR A 38 4.20 16.25 4.26
C TYR A 38 4.40 17.70 3.85
N ASN A 39 4.40 18.63 4.82
CA ASN A 39 4.45 20.05 4.54
C ASN A 39 3.38 20.50 3.54
N ASN A 40 2.17 19.95 3.67
CA ASN A 40 1.01 20.25 2.83
C ASN A 40 1.16 19.84 1.35
N GLU A 41 2.09 18.95 1.04
CA GLU A 41 2.29 18.42 -0.31
C GLU A 41 2.13 16.91 -0.32
N TYR A 42 1.71 16.37 -1.46
CA TYR A 42 1.65 14.92 -1.64
C TYR A 42 3.05 14.31 -1.47
N ALA A 43 3.18 13.36 -0.57
CA ALA A 43 4.45 12.71 -0.29
C ALA A 43 4.45 11.22 -0.63
N GLY A 44 3.29 10.58 -0.60
CA GLY A 44 3.22 9.17 -0.91
C GLY A 44 1.79 8.65 -0.99
N VAL A 45 1.69 7.39 -1.39
CA VAL A 45 0.43 6.69 -1.62
C VAL A 45 0.61 5.21 -1.31
N GLY A 46 -0.47 4.57 -0.89
CA GLY A 46 -0.55 3.13 -0.71
C GLY A 46 -2.00 2.68 -0.79
N ARG A 47 -2.21 1.38 -0.96
CA ARG A 47 -3.57 0.89 -1.18
C ARG A 47 -3.80 -0.51 -0.64
N LEU A 48 -5.09 -0.77 -0.38
CA LEU A 48 -5.62 -2.11 -0.13
C LEU A 48 -6.48 -2.46 -1.33
N VAL A 49 -6.11 -3.55 -2.01
CA VAL A 49 -6.82 -4.04 -3.19
C VAL A 49 -7.65 -5.26 -2.78
N GLN A 50 -8.93 -5.26 -3.14
CA GLN A 50 -9.79 -6.40 -2.83
C GLN A 50 -9.47 -7.57 -3.78
N ILE A 51 -9.08 -8.70 -3.20
CA ILE A 51 -8.79 -9.92 -3.96
C ILE A 51 -10.05 -10.80 -4.03
N ASP A 52 -10.69 -11.00 -2.88
CA ASP A 52 -11.97 -11.70 -2.76
C ASP A 52 -12.73 -11.14 -1.55
N GLU A 53 -13.85 -11.75 -1.18
CA GLU A 53 -14.71 -11.26 -0.09
C GLU A 53 -13.98 -11.12 1.25
N ASP A 54 -13.00 -11.99 1.51
CA ASP A 54 -12.34 -12.09 2.81
C ASP A 54 -10.87 -11.63 2.76
N THR A 55 -10.39 -11.21 1.61
CA THR A 55 -8.96 -11.00 1.41
C THR A 55 -8.68 -9.66 0.77
N LEU A 56 -7.77 -8.92 1.39
CA LEU A 56 -7.18 -7.71 0.83
C LEU A 56 -5.69 -7.93 0.59
N GLU A 57 -5.17 -7.27 -0.42
CA GLU A 57 -3.73 -7.17 -0.63
C GLU A 57 -3.31 -5.74 -0.39
N MET A 58 -2.36 -5.55 0.53
CA MET A 58 -1.74 -4.26 0.75
C MET A 58 -0.55 -4.11 -0.19
N GLY A 59 -0.53 -3.04 -0.93
CA GLY A 59 0.57 -2.80 -1.86
C GLY A 59 0.50 -1.41 -2.47
N GLY A 60 1.23 -1.26 -3.58
CA GLY A 60 1.28 0.03 -4.26
C GLY A 60 1.82 1.15 -3.38
N ILE A 61 2.65 0.81 -2.38
CA ILE A 61 3.23 1.79 -1.48
C ILE A 61 4.38 2.49 -2.20
N TYR A 62 4.22 3.78 -2.39
CA TYR A 62 5.20 4.60 -3.09
C TYR A 62 5.37 5.90 -2.34
N ILE A 63 6.60 6.17 -1.93
CA ILE A 63 6.99 7.45 -1.33
C ILE A 63 7.83 8.21 -2.34
N LEU A 64 7.50 9.47 -2.57
CA LEU A 64 8.27 10.30 -3.48
C LEU A 64 9.74 10.37 -3.02
N PRO A 65 10.70 10.37 -3.95
CA PRO A 65 12.12 10.30 -3.60
C PRO A 65 12.57 11.31 -2.56
N GLN A 66 12.06 12.54 -2.65
CA GLN A 66 12.46 13.62 -1.75
C GLN A 66 11.95 13.46 -0.32
N TYR A 67 11.01 12.55 -0.10
CA TYR A 67 10.42 12.30 1.22
C TYR A 67 10.82 10.95 1.83
N ARG A 68 11.78 10.26 1.23
CA ARG A 68 12.26 8.98 1.72
C ARG A 68 13.24 9.17 2.88
N GLY A 69 13.32 8.15 3.76
CA GLY A 69 14.24 8.19 4.89
C GLY A 69 13.73 8.93 6.12
N ILE A 70 12.47 9.37 6.12
CA ILE A 70 11.84 10.03 7.27
C ILE A 70 10.63 9.24 7.79
N GLN A 71 10.59 7.96 7.50
CA GLN A 71 9.63 6.98 8.05
C GLN A 71 8.18 7.14 7.57
N LEU A 72 7.94 7.82 6.46
CA LEU A 72 6.58 7.98 5.96
C LEU A 72 5.96 6.67 5.49
N ALA A 73 6.75 5.76 4.92
CA ALA A 73 6.25 4.45 4.50
C ALA A 73 5.72 3.66 5.68
N GLY A 74 6.41 3.71 6.82
CA GLY A 74 5.97 3.06 8.05
C GLY A 74 4.64 3.60 8.56
N GLU A 75 4.49 4.90 8.56
CA GLU A 75 3.24 5.55 8.95
C GLU A 75 2.09 5.14 8.02
N LEU A 76 2.35 5.09 6.73
CA LEU A 76 1.36 4.70 5.73
C LEU A 76 0.95 3.23 5.88
N VAL A 77 1.91 2.33 6.08
CA VAL A 77 1.64 0.91 6.34
C VAL A 77 0.79 0.74 7.59
N SER A 78 1.15 1.41 8.69
CA SER A 78 0.39 1.38 9.93
C SER A 78 -1.07 1.82 9.70
N PHE A 79 -1.27 2.89 8.97
CA PHE A 79 -2.60 3.39 8.65
C PHE A 79 -3.41 2.37 7.85
N LEU A 80 -2.80 1.75 6.84
CA LEU A 80 -3.47 0.74 6.02
C LEU A 80 -3.80 -0.53 6.81
N VAL A 81 -2.92 -0.97 7.69
CA VAL A 81 -3.19 -2.11 8.59
C VAL A 81 -4.39 -1.83 9.48
N GLU A 82 -4.44 -0.65 10.09
CA GLU A 82 -5.57 -0.26 10.93
C GLU A 82 -6.88 -0.15 10.12
N THR A 83 -6.79 0.36 8.89
CA THR A 83 -7.94 0.41 7.99
C THR A 83 -8.45 -0.99 7.67
N ALA A 84 -7.56 -1.93 7.36
CA ALA A 84 -7.92 -3.31 7.08
C ALA A 84 -8.59 -3.98 8.28
N LYS A 85 -8.08 -3.74 9.48
CA LYS A 85 -8.70 -4.26 10.72
C LYS A 85 -10.14 -3.78 10.89
N LYS A 86 -10.41 -2.52 10.58
CA LYS A 86 -11.76 -1.96 10.67
C LYS A 86 -12.70 -2.55 9.64
N LEU A 87 -12.20 -3.01 8.51
CA LEU A 87 -13.00 -3.64 7.46
C LEU A 87 -13.35 -5.10 7.79
N GLN A 88 -12.77 -5.67 8.85
CA GLN A 88 -13.05 -7.02 9.34
C GLN A 88 -12.83 -8.12 8.31
N VAL A 89 -11.90 -7.90 7.38
CA VAL A 89 -11.47 -8.95 6.46
C VAL A 89 -10.65 -9.99 7.20
N GLN A 90 -10.62 -11.22 6.71
CA GLN A 90 -9.90 -12.31 7.38
C GLN A 90 -8.41 -12.31 7.07
N HIS A 91 -8.03 -11.87 5.87
CA HIS A 91 -6.64 -11.95 5.43
C HIS A 91 -6.22 -10.66 4.75
N VAL A 92 -5.03 -10.18 5.13
CA VAL A 92 -4.37 -9.07 4.45
C VAL A 92 -2.99 -9.55 4.04
N TYR A 93 -2.78 -9.67 2.74
CA TYR A 93 -1.52 -10.14 2.19
C TYR A 93 -0.67 -8.97 1.70
N CYS A 94 0.61 -9.18 1.72
CA CYS A 94 1.60 -8.28 1.17
C CYS A 94 2.74 -9.14 0.65
N LEU A 95 3.25 -8.85 -0.56
CA LEU A 95 4.46 -9.49 -1.06
C LEU A 95 5.64 -8.55 -0.82
N PRO A 96 6.37 -8.70 0.28
CA PRO A 96 7.53 -7.86 0.54
C PRO A 96 8.65 -8.18 -0.43
N ILE A 97 9.40 -7.16 -0.80
CA ILE A 97 10.73 -7.34 -1.34
C ILE A 97 11.58 -7.91 -0.19
N GLU A 98 12.44 -8.89 -0.47
CA GLU A 98 13.24 -9.57 0.55
C GLU A 98 13.96 -8.59 1.48
N GLU A 99 14.50 -7.50 0.92
CA GLU A 99 15.20 -6.45 1.65
C GLU A 99 14.31 -5.71 2.66
N LEU A 100 13.00 -5.81 2.49
CA LEU A 100 12.02 -5.14 3.33
C LEU A 100 11.30 -6.09 4.29
N GLU A 101 11.71 -7.35 4.35
CA GLU A 101 11.09 -8.35 5.21
C GLU A 101 11.04 -7.90 6.67
N TYR A 102 12.15 -7.39 7.18
CA TYR A 102 12.23 -6.87 8.54
C TYR A 102 11.24 -5.71 8.76
N PHE A 103 11.14 -4.82 7.79
CA PHE A 103 10.22 -3.70 7.84
C PHE A 103 8.77 -4.20 8.00
N TYR A 104 8.37 -5.19 7.21
CA TYR A 104 7.02 -5.73 7.30
C TYR A 104 6.74 -6.44 8.62
N LYS A 105 7.67 -7.21 9.11
CA LYS A 105 7.54 -7.90 10.40
C LYS A 105 7.31 -6.90 11.53
N LYS A 106 7.98 -5.77 11.49
CA LYS A 106 7.82 -4.69 12.46
C LYS A 106 6.37 -4.19 12.52
N TYR A 107 5.65 -4.23 11.40
CA TYR A 107 4.26 -3.78 11.31
C TYR A 107 3.25 -4.92 11.43
N GLY A 108 3.66 -6.08 11.92
CA GLY A 108 2.77 -7.17 12.25
C GLY A 108 2.54 -8.20 11.15
N TYR A 109 3.26 -8.12 10.04
CA TYR A 109 3.17 -9.12 8.99
C TYR A 109 4.00 -10.34 9.34
N THR A 110 3.44 -11.52 9.09
CA THR A 110 4.13 -12.80 9.25
C THR A 110 4.31 -13.45 7.89
N GLU A 111 5.35 -14.27 7.77
CA GLU A 111 5.57 -15.03 6.55
C GLU A 111 4.43 -16.01 6.33
N VAL A 112 4.00 -16.12 5.07
CA VAL A 112 3.02 -17.09 4.65
C VAL A 112 3.72 -18.08 3.74
N ASP A 113 3.36 -19.35 3.87
CA ASP A 113 3.92 -20.39 3.02
C ASP A 113 3.49 -20.17 1.56
N THR A 114 4.42 -19.70 0.73
CA THR A 114 4.16 -19.36 -0.67
C THR A 114 3.77 -20.56 -1.53
N THR A 115 4.02 -21.78 -1.05
CA THR A 115 3.66 -22.99 -1.81
C THR A 115 2.16 -23.23 -1.88
N LYS A 116 1.38 -22.59 -1.03
CA LYS A 116 -0.07 -22.76 -0.94
C LYS A 116 -0.85 -21.56 -1.49
N GLU A 117 -0.18 -20.53 -2.00
CA GLU A 117 -0.84 -19.31 -2.41
C GLU A 117 -1.02 -19.18 -3.90
N ILE A 118 -2.22 -18.69 -4.27
CA ILE A 118 -2.46 -18.24 -5.63
C ILE A 118 -1.88 -16.83 -5.73
N VAL A 119 -0.78 -16.71 -6.46
CA VAL A 119 -0.16 -15.40 -6.68
C VAL A 119 -0.92 -14.71 -7.81
N HIS A 120 -1.65 -13.67 -7.45
CA HIS A 120 -2.29 -12.82 -8.44
C HIS A 120 -1.23 -11.92 -9.09
N PRO A 121 -1.25 -11.72 -10.42
CA PRO A 121 -0.25 -10.88 -11.10
C PRO A 121 -0.08 -9.48 -10.54
N ILE A 122 -1.14 -8.91 -9.96
CA ILE A 122 -1.11 -7.59 -9.31
C ILE A 122 -0.18 -7.59 -8.11
N VAL A 123 0.00 -8.75 -7.47
CA VAL A 123 0.67 -8.90 -6.18
C VAL A 123 2.19 -8.77 -6.29
N LEU A 124 2.75 -8.77 -7.52
CA LEU A 124 4.19 -8.75 -7.73
C LEU A 124 4.83 -7.36 -7.64
N LYS A 125 4.06 -6.29 -7.41
CA LYS A 125 4.56 -4.91 -7.48
C LYS A 125 4.16 -4.13 -6.23
N ASN A 126 4.76 -4.45 -5.10
CA ASN A 126 4.20 -3.99 -3.84
C ASN A 126 4.76 -2.69 -3.28
N ILE A 127 6.07 -2.51 -3.26
CA ILE A 127 6.63 -1.37 -2.54
C ILE A 127 7.79 -0.73 -3.28
N ILE A 128 7.77 0.59 -3.29
CA ILE A 128 8.86 1.41 -3.76
C ILE A 128 9.04 2.58 -2.79
N GLY A 129 10.25 2.72 -2.24
CA GLY A 129 10.64 3.85 -1.40
C GLY A 129 10.18 3.75 0.05
N VAL A 130 11.00 3.17 0.87
CA VAL A 130 10.83 3.14 2.34
C VAL A 130 11.75 4.14 3.07
#